data_93f69e42152936039e5056bee53f8e6c
#
_entry.id   93f69e42152936039e5056bee53f8e6c
#
_cell.length_a   1.000
_cell.length_b   1.000
_cell.length_c   1.000
_cell.angle_alpha   90.00
_cell.angle_beta   90.00
_cell.angle_gamma   90.00
#
_symmetry.space_group_name_H-M   'P 1'
#
loop_
_entity.id
_entity.type
_entity.pdbx_description
1 polymer ?
#
loop_
_entity_poly.entity_id
_entity_poly.type
_entity_poly.pdbx_seq_one_letter_code
_entity_poly.pdbx_strand_id
1 'polypeptide(L)'
;MHRRAFFKAAGLAAVAGAVGTTLASVPASADPRETMFQSWVPEIFAPIPDAPAHTQAIVIGSGFGAAVTALRLAEAGITNTVLERGSHWPNDPWREIFTGDDLPDGRGFWHRTSFTGVTKVPMSFSAFGGVLDVTEYSGIDVWRAAAVGGGSVIFTGAMVAPERRLFDQVFGGVVDYGELESVYYPRVRQMLRLDQMPADIYHSSPFAHSRAWDEQVRAAGYQPLPNDSIFTWDVLRSELAGSSRASATSARSNLGNSNGAKFDLNQNYLRYARETGRSQVFPGHRVDAIAQEASGRFVVAVSKLAPSGQVLSTRNLTCDKLFLGAGSIGTSELLVRAQATGTLPNLNEHIGDGFGTNGDVVLARGASAIAGQGQGVPSASRIHDDSNVPVTLENWYIPGIPFETGALASLGMVLDPTRARFGYHAATGGVGLNWSTATQHAVAAAARVVDHRIADRAGAVAEYGALGYDANAQFTAHPLGGAVLGKATDAFGRVHGHPGLYVMDGAAIPGSTATVNPSLTITALAERNIEAVLRG
;
A
#
# COMPACT_ATOMS: atom_id res chain seq x y z
N MET A 1 13.39 -42.18 -14.82
CA MET A 1 12.19 -41.40 -14.56
C MET A 1 11.93 -41.13 -13.05
N HIS A 2 12.85 -41.41 -12.11
CA HIS A 2 12.58 -41.33 -10.66
C HIS A 2 13.29 -40.19 -9.90
N ARG A 3 14.15 -39.39 -10.55
CA ARG A 3 14.87 -38.27 -9.87
C ARG A 3 14.04 -36.96 -9.71
N ARG A 4 13.04 -36.72 -10.56
CA ARG A 4 12.25 -35.50 -10.51
C ARG A 4 11.15 -35.48 -9.41
N ALA A 5 10.67 -36.67 -9.01
CA ALA A 5 9.67 -36.79 -7.95
C ALA A 5 10.25 -36.56 -6.53
N PHE A 6 11.52 -36.91 -6.35
CA PHE A 6 12.20 -36.77 -5.04
C PHE A 6 12.49 -35.31 -4.69
N PHE A 7 12.81 -34.48 -5.70
CA PHE A 7 13.00 -33.01 -5.46
C PHE A 7 11.71 -32.24 -5.17
N LYS A 8 10.54 -32.69 -5.69
CA LYS A 8 9.25 -32.06 -5.39
C LYS A 8 8.81 -32.26 -3.93
N ALA A 9 9.12 -33.44 -3.37
CA ALA A 9 8.85 -33.71 -1.95
C ALA A 9 9.86 -32.99 -1.02
N ALA A 10 11.11 -32.82 -1.46
CA ALA A 10 12.14 -32.13 -0.69
C ALA A 10 11.89 -30.62 -0.62
N GLY A 11 11.30 -29.98 -1.63
CA GLY A 11 10.96 -28.55 -1.61
C GLY A 11 9.89 -28.22 -0.58
N LEU A 12 8.87 -29.06 -0.44
CA LEU A 12 7.84 -28.92 0.60
C LEU A 12 8.37 -29.28 2.00
N ALA A 13 9.28 -30.27 2.09
CA ALA A 13 9.91 -30.65 3.34
C ALA A 13 10.96 -29.61 3.82
N ALA A 14 11.64 -28.90 2.91
CA ALA A 14 12.61 -27.87 3.27
C ALA A 14 11.95 -26.61 3.87
N VAL A 15 10.74 -26.27 3.45
CA VAL A 15 9.96 -25.20 4.08
C VAL A 15 9.48 -25.62 5.48
N ALA A 16 9.16 -26.91 5.69
CA ALA A 16 8.81 -27.45 7.01
C ALA A 16 10.05 -27.72 7.88
N GLY A 17 11.20 -28.04 7.28
CA GLY A 17 12.42 -28.39 8.00
C GLY A 17 13.24 -27.21 8.53
N ALA A 18 13.09 -26.03 7.96
CA ALA A 18 13.77 -24.81 8.42
C ALA A 18 13.13 -24.17 9.68
N VAL A 19 11.96 -24.67 10.11
CA VAL A 19 11.25 -24.18 11.31
C VAL A 19 11.24 -25.23 12.43
N GLY A 20 11.85 -26.40 12.21
CA GLY A 20 11.80 -27.55 13.12
C GLY A 20 12.89 -27.58 14.18
N THR A 21 13.20 -26.49 14.87
CA THR A 21 13.77 -26.54 16.23
C THR A 21 12.68 -26.15 17.21
N THR A 22 12.11 -27.13 17.89
CA THR A 22 11.32 -26.95 19.11
C THR A 22 12.19 -26.25 20.15
N LEU A 23 12.19 -24.93 20.15
CA LEU A 23 12.61 -24.16 21.32
C LEU A 23 11.52 -24.36 22.37
N ALA A 24 11.88 -25.06 23.47
CA ALA A 24 11.07 -25.12 24.65
C ALA A 24 10.66 -23.68 25.03
N SER A 25 9.37 -23.41 25.08
CA SER A 25 8.81 -22.11 25.47
C SER A 25 9.20 -21.84 26.93
N VAL A 26 10.23 -21.04 27.12
CA VAL A 26 10.37 -20.29 28.37
C VAL A 26 9.20 -19.30 28.37
N PRO A 27 8.38 -19.22 29.43
CA PRO A 27 7.37 -18.19 29.52
C PRO A 27 8.10 -16.84 29.47
N ALA A 28 7.98 -16.13 28.35
CA ALA A 28 8.50 -14.79 28.20
C ALA A 28 7.80 -13.95 29.29
N SER A 29 8.57 -13.33 30.16
CA SER A 29 8.06 -12.26 31.00
C SER A 29 7.49 -11.22 30.03
N ALA A 30 6.20 -10.86 30.17
CA ALA A 30 5.54 -9.90 29.30
C ALA A 30 6.40 -8.64 29.23
N ASP A 31 6.77 -8.24 28.02
CA ASP A 31 7.51 -6.98 27.83
C ASP A 31 6.62 -5.86 28.39
N PRO A 32 7.10 -5.00 29.29
CA PRO A 32 6.33 -3.89 29.84
C PRO A 32 5.71 -2.99 28.76
N ARG A 33 6.31 -2.95 27.56
CA ARG A 33 5.85 -2.18 26.41
C ARG A 33 4.68 -2.86 25.71
N GLU A 34 4.68 -4.18 25.63
CA GLU A 34 3.55 -4.97 25.13
C GLU A 34 2.32 -4.76 26.03
N THR A 35 2.53 -4.70 27.35
CA THR A 35 1.48 -4.35 28.32
C THR A 35 0.92 -2.96 28.08
N MET A 36 1.75 -1.98 27.72
CA MET A 36 1.32 -0.62 27.38
C MET A 36 0.45 -0.61 26.12
N PHE A 37 0.89 -1.23 25.01
CA PHE A 37 0.10 -1.31 23.79
C PHE A 37 -1.20 -2.10 24.00
N GLN A 38 -1.17 -3.15 24.81
CA GLN A 38 -2.37 -3.89 25.19
C GLN A 38 -3.38 -3.02 25.95
N SER A 39 -2.91 -2.08 26.77
CA SER A 39 -3.81 -1.15 27.47
C SER A 39 -4.44 -0.11 26.51
N TRP A 40 -3.74 0.27 25.45
CA TRP A 40 -4.22 1.27 24.48
C TRP A 40 -5.11 0.68 23.41
N VAL A 41 -4.77 -0.51 22.90
CA VAL A 41 -5.48 -1.20 21.81
C VAL A 41 -5.62 -2.68 22.13
N PRO A 42 -6.44 -3.06 23.15
CA PRO A 42 -6.60 -4.45 23.56
C PRO A 42 -7.12 -5.37 22.46
N GLU A 43 -7.84 -4.82 21.49
CA GLU A 43 -8.47 -5.56 20.39
C GLU A 43 -7.46 -6.34 19.53
N ILE A 44 -6.26 -5.79 19.31
CA ILE A 44 -5.23 -6.46 18.50
C ILE A 44 -4.55 -7.62 19.24
N PHE A 45 -4.74 -7.72 20.56
CA PHE A 45 -4.25 -8.82 21.40
C PHE A 45 -5.31 -9.90 21.64
N ALA A 46 -6.50 -9.75 21.07
CA ALA A 46 -7.52 -10.79 21.11
C ALA A 46 -6.97 -12.10 20.49
N PRO A 47 -7.44 -13.27 20.95
CA PRO A 47 -7.01 -14.55 20.37
C PRO A 47 -7.22 -14.57 18.84
N ILE A 48 -6.15 -14.87 18.11
CA ILE A 48 -6.19 -14.95 16.65
C ILE A 48 -6.80 -16.31 16.28
N PRO A 49 -7.95 -16.37 15.57
CA PRO A 49 -8.55 -17.64 15.14
C PRO A 49 -7.65 -18.35 14.14
N ASP A 50 -7.79 -19.67 14.03
CA ASP A 50 -7.14 -20.44 12.98
C ASP A 50 -7.93 -20.38 11.69
N ALA A 51 -7.24 -20.14 10.58
CA ALA A 51 -7.84 -20.23 9.26
C ALA A 51 -8.22 -21.70 8.94
N PRO A 52 -9.31 -21.95 8.19
CA PRO A 52 -9.73 -23.32 7.83
C PRO A 52 -8.63 -24.01 7.00
N ALA A 53 -8.49 -25.34 7.20
CA ALA A 53 -7.49 -26.12 6.47
C ALA A 53 -7.70 -26.14 4.96
N HIS A 54 -8.97 -26.01 4.52
CA HIS A 54 -9.35 -25.95 3.11
C HIS A 54 -10.50 -24.95 2.91
N THR A 55 -10.46 -24.22 1.79
CA THR A 55 -11.54 -23.34 1.34
C THR A 55 -11.57 -23.30 -0.20
N GLN A 56 -12.70 -22.92 -0.80
CA GLN A 56 -12.82 -22.81 -2.27
C GLN A 56 -11.83 -21.80 -2.84
N ALA A 57 -11.65 -20.66 -2.14
CA ALA A 57 -10.68 -19.64 -2.56
C ALA A 57 -9.89 -19.12 -1.37
N ILE A 58 -8.58 -18.89 -1.56
CA ILE A 58 -7.75 -18.11 -0.67
C ILE A 58 -7.38 -16.80 -1.36
N VAL A 59 -7.51 -15.70 -0.64
CA VAL A 59 -7.05 -14.36 -1.04
C VAL A 59 -5.89 -13.99 -0.12
N ILE A 60 -4.69 -13.78 -0.67
CA ILE A 60 -3.50 -13.40 0.09
C ILE A 60 -3.39 -11.88 0.13
N GLY A 61 -3.40 -11.31 1.33
CA GLY A 61 -3.48 -9.87 1.58
C GLY A 61 -4.92 -9.36 1.71
N SER A 62 -5.07 -8.13 2.18
CA SER A 62 -6.36 -7.48 2.43
C SER A 62 -6.42 -6.04 1.89
N GLY A 63 -5.46 -5.64 1.03
CA GLY A 63 -5.40 -4.33 0.38
C GLY A 63 -6.46 -4.16 -0.71
N PHE A 64 -6.38 -3.07 -1.48
CA PHE A 64 -7.40 -2.65 -2.44
C PHE A 64 -7.88 -3.78 -3.36
N GLY A 65 -6.98 -4.45 -4.06
CA GLY A 65 -7.36 -5.51 -4.98
C GLY A 65 -7.87 -6.78 -4.29
N ALA A 66 -7.28 -7.14 -3.14
CA ALA A 66 -7.71 -8.28 -2.33
C ALA A 66 -9.12 -8.07 -1.76
N ALA A 67 -9.43 -6.88 -1.26
CA ALA A 67 -10.73 -6.55 -0.68
C ALA A 67 -11.85 -6.61 -1.71
N VAL A 68 -11.62 -6.06 -2.92
CA VAL A 68 -12.51 -6.21 -4.07
C VAL A 68 -12.73 -7.68 -4.38
N THR A 69 -11.66 -8.45 -4.53
CA THR A 69 -11.70 -9.88 -4.86
C THR A 69 -12.52 -10.65 -3.84
N ALA A 70 -12.28 -10.43 -2.54
CA ALA A 70 -12.99 -11.10 -1.47
C ALA A 70 -14.51 -10.83 -1.51
N LEU A 71 -14.90 -9.57 -1.73
CA LEU A 71 -16.32 -9.21 -1.85
C LEU A 71 -16.97 -9.87 -3.07
N ARG A 72 -16.38 -9.73 -4.26
CA ARG A 72 -17.01 -10.24 -5.50
C ARG A 72 -17.09 -11.76 -5.53
N LEU A 73 -16.08 -12.47 -4.97
CA LEU A 73 -16.17 -13.92 -4.76
C LEU A 73 -17.35 -14.28 -3.84
N ALA A 74 -17.48 -13.58 -2.71
CA ALA A 74 -18.55 -13.84 -1.74
C ALA A 74 -19.94 -13.57 -2.32
N GLU A 75 -20.13 -12.49 -3.08
CA GLU A 75 -21.36 -12.18 -3.80
C GLU A 75 -21.70 -13.23 -4.88
N ALA A 76 -20.67 -13.80 -5.53
CA ALA A 76 -20.83 -14.91 -6.47
C ALA A 76 -21.07 -16.27 -5.80
N GLY A 77 -21.21 -16.31 -4.47
CA GLY A 77 -21.47 -17.54 -3.72
C GLY A 77 -20.21 -18.37 -3.42
N ILE A 78 -19.01 -17.88 -3.72
CA ILE A 78 -17.75 -18.58 -3.49
C ILE A 78 -17.22 -18.24 -2.09
N THR A 79 -17.09 -19.28 -1.24
CA THR A 79 -16.52 -19.13 0.09
C THR A 79 -15.02 -18.83 -0.01
N ASN A 80 -14.58 -17.78 0.66
CA ASN A 80 -13.19 -17.37 0.62
C ASN A 80 -12.59 -17.01 1.99
N THR A 81 -11.28 -17.26 2.11
CA THR A 81 -10.45 -16.98 3.28
C THR A 81 -9.44 -15.92 2.88
N VAL A 82 -9.48 -14.76 3.55
CA VAL A 82 -8.51 -13.67 3.36
C VAL A 82 -7.42 -13.79 4.42
N LEU A 83 -6.16 -13.92 4.01
CA LEU A 83 -5.01 -14.03 4.90
C LEU A 83 -4.23 -12.71 4.93
N GLU A 84 -4.19 -12.06 6.07
CA GLU A 84 -3.45 -10.80 6.27
C GLU A 84 -2.37 -10.98 7.35
N ARG A 85 -1.14 -10.55 7.08
CA ARG A 85 -0.03 -10.66 8.05
C ARG A 85 -0.14 -9.69 9.21
N GLY A 86 -0.74 -8.51 8.97
CA GLY A 86 -0.94 -7.47 9.97
C GLY A 86 -2.16 -7.67 10.84
N SER A 87 -2.27 -6.85 11.88
CA SER A 87 -3.41 -6.86 12.80
C SER A 87 -4.63 -6.15 12.22
N HIS A 88 -5.80 -6.44 12.79
CA HIS A 88 -7.03 -5.67 12.55
C HIS A 88 -7.13 -4.55 13.58
N TRP A 89 -6.93 -3.32 13.15
CA TRP A 89 -6.98 -2.13 13.99
C TRP A 89 -8.39 -1.56 14.05
N PRO A 90 -8.94 -1.30 15.25
CA PRO A 90 -10.28 -0.71 15.38
C PRO A 90 -10.28 0.78 15.06
N ASN A 91 -11.47 1.34 14.85
CA ASN A 91 -11.71 2.78 14.87
C ASN A 91 -12.40 3.16 16.18
N ASP A 92 -12.01 4.29 16.76
CA ASP A 92 -12.62 4.85 17.97
C ASP A 92 -12.54 6.38 17.95
N PRO A 93 -13.66 7.10 18.12
CA PRO A 93 -13.67 8.56 18.01
C PRO A 93 -12.90 9.28 19.14
N TRP A 94 -12.57 8.59 20.23
CA TRP A 94 -11.94 9.21 21.42
C TRP A 94 -10.57 8.62 21.77
N ARG A 95 -10.31 7.36 21.43
CA ARG A 95 -9.02 6.72 21.70
C ARG A 95 -8.00 7.02 20.61
N GLU A 96 -6.73 7.07 20.98
CA GLU A 96 -5.62 7.12 20.03
C GLU A 96 -5.19 5.68 19.66
N ILE A 97 -5.89 5.11 18.69
CA ILE A 97 -5.63 3.75 18.22
C ILE A 97 -4.30 3.69 17.49
N PHE A 98 -4.12 4.55 16.50
CA PHE A 98 -2.87 4.68 15.76
C PHE A 98 -1.97 5.73 16.38
N THR A 99 -0.66 5.58 16.19
CA THR A 99 0.31 6.58 16.62
C THR A 99 0.25 7.83 15.74
N GLY A 100 0.73 8.96 16.28
CA GLY A 100 0.90 10.17 15.47
C GLY A 100 2.11 10.09 14.56
N ASP A 101 2.04 10.79 13.45
CA ASP A 101 3.15 10.90 12.49
C ASP A 101 4.28 11.77 13.06
N ASP A 102 3.98 12.60 14.05
CA ASP A 102 4.88 13.55 14.71
C ASP A 102 5.81 12.88 15.75
N LEU A 103 5.26 12.01 16.58
CA LEU A 103 6.00 11.26 17.60
C LEU A 103 5.59 9.78 17.54
N PRO A 104 6.01 9.06 16.50
CA PRO A 104 5.58 7.69 16.31
C PRO A 104 6.18 6.75 17.36
N ASP A 105 5.39 5.75 17.71
CA ASP A 105 5.80 4.60 18.53
C ASP A 105 5.76 3.30 17.72
N GLY A 106 5.94 2.15 18.37
CA GLY A 106 5.94 0.84 17.73
C GLY A 106 4.66 0.50 16.96
N ARG A 107 3.52 1.14 17.25
CA ARG A 107 2.28 0.96 16.48
C ARG A 107 2.37 1.48 15.04
N GLY A 108 3.30 2.42 14.80
CA GLY A 108 3.52 2.96 13.46
C GLY A 108 4.26 2.02 12.53
N PHE A 109 5.15 1.16 13.05
CA PHE A 109 6.10 0.45 12.19
C PHE A 109 6.12 -1.06 12.42
N TRP A 110 6.14 -1.82 11.34
CA TRP A 110 6.15 -3.29 11.34
C TRP A 110 7.53 -3.83 11.74
N HIS A 111 7.64 -4.27 13.01
CA HIS A 111 8.82 -4.92 13.61
C HIS A 111 10.15 -4.19 13.41
N ARG A 112 10.12 -2.86 13.39
CA ARG A 112 11.32 -2.01 13.35
C ARG A 112 11.56 -1.33 14.68
N THR A 113 12.81 -0.93 14.92
CA THR A 113 13.22 -0.16 16.10
C THR A 113 13.64 1.27 15.75
N SER A 114 13.80 1.57 14.48
CA SER A 114 14.17 2.89 13.99
C SER A 114 13.64 3.12 12.59
N PHE A 115 13.45 4.38 12.25
CA PHE A 115 13.08 4.83 10.91
C PHE A 115 13.69 6.20 10.64
N THR A 116 14.25 6.37 9.45
CA THR A 116 14.73 7.65 8.96
C THR A 116 14.02 7.89 7.63
N GLY A 117 12.88 8.55 7.69
CA GLY A 117 12.05 8.80 6.49
C GLY A 117 12.65 9.84 5.55
N VAL A 118 11.82 10.35 4.66
CA VAL A 118 12.19 11.36 3.67
C VAL A 118 12.65 12.70 4.27
N THR A 119 12.34 12.94 5.53
CA THR A 119 12.81 14.11 6.31
C THR A 119 14.23 13.95 6.84
N LYS A 120 14.81 12.76 6.74
CA LYS A 120 16.12 12.39 7.34
C LYS A 120 16.24 12.62 8.85
N VAL A 121 15.13 12.84 9.54
CA VAL A 121 15.10 12.90 11.00
C VAL A 121 15.05 11.47 11.54
N PRO A 122 16.08 10.99 12.26
CA PRO A 122 16.08 9.65 12.79
C PRO A 122 15.10 9.54 13.96
N MET A 123 14.23 8.56 13.92
CA MET A 123 13.29 8.22 14.98
C MET A 123 13.63 6.84 15.54
N SER A 124 13.46 6.66 16.85
CA SER A 124 13.67 5.36 17.53
C SER A 124 12.45 5.00 18.37
N PHE A 125 12.03 3.75 18.29
CA PHE A 125 10.85 3.24 18.98
C PHE A 125 11.00 1.74 19.29
N SER A 126 10.05 1.19 20.03
CA SER A 126 10.05 -0.25 20.34
C SER A 126 9.53 -1.05 19.15
N ALA A 127 10.18 -2.17 18.84
CA ALA A 127 9.68 -3.08 17.81
C ALA A 127 8.30 -3.63 18.19
N PHE A 128 7.35 -3.54 17.25
CA PHE A 128 5.98 -4.02 17.41
C PHE A 128 5.36 -4.30 16.03
N GLY A 129 4.24 -5.00 15.98
CA GLY A 129 3.48 -5.26 14.76
C GLY A 129 2.67 -4.04 14.30
N GLY A 130 3.35 -2.91 14.06
CA GLY A 130 2.72 -1.68 13.58
C GLY A 130 2.28 -1.73 12.13
N VAL A 131 1.77 -0.63 11.62
CA VAL A 131 1.01 -0.60 10.36
C VAL A 131 1.86 -0.39 9.10
N LEU A 132 3.00 0.31 9.19
CA LEU A 132 3.89 0.59 8.07
C LEU A 132 5.10 -0.35 8.07
N ASP A 133 5.22 -1.18 7.05
CA ASP A 133 6.41 -1.96 6.76
C ASP A 133 7.27 -1.24 5.72
N VAL A 134 8.56 -1.09 6.03
CA VAL A 134 9.56 -0.55 5.11
C VAL A 134 10.47 -1.69 4.69
N THR A 135 10.29 -2.16 3.47
CA THR A 135 11.17 -3.19 2.89
C THR A 135 12.38 -2.50 2.27
N GLU A 136 13.55 -2.77 2.81
CA GLU A 136 14.82 -2.22 2.31
C GLU A 136 15.42 -3.15 1.25
N TYR A 137 15.53 -2.66 0.03
CA TYR A 137 16.33 -3.29 -1.03
C TYR A 137 17.62 -2.49 -1.23
N SER A 138 18.58 -3.07 -1.93
CA SER A 138 19.79 -2.32 -2.29
C SER A 138 19.42 -1.08 -3.12
N GLY A 139 19.57 0.09 -2.52
CA GLY A 139 19.37 1.38 -3.16
C GLY A 139 17.93 1.93 -3.15
N ILE A 140 16.98 1.30 -2.44
CA ILE A 140 15.62 1.84 -2.31
C ILE A 140 14.88 1.28 -1.09
N ASP A 141 14.13 2.14 -0.42
CA ASP A 141 13.17 1.80 0.62
C ASP A 141 11.75 1.76 0.05
N VAL A 142 11.07 0.63 0.20
CA VAL A 142 9.71 0.44 -0.30
C VAL A 142 8.73 0.39 0.85
N TRP A 143 7.82 1.34 0.88
CA TRP A 143 6.81 1.46 1.94
C TRP A 143 5.56 0.67 1.56
N ARG A 144 5.08 -0.14 2.49
CA ARG A 144 3.88 -0.96 2.32
C ARG A 144 3.13 -1.16 3.63
N ALA A 145 1.85 -1.47 3.57
CA ALA A 145 1.05 -1.72 4.76
C ALA A 145 1.24 -3.12 5.33
N ALA A 146 1.04 -3.22 6.65
CA ALA A 146 0.91 -4.46 7.39
C ALA A 146 -0.28 -4.36 8.37
N ALA A 147 -1.49 -4.30 7.81
CA ALA A 147 -2.74 -4.18 8.56
C ALA A 147 -3.90 -4.72 7.72
N VAL A 148 -4.96 -5.20 8.35
CA VAL A 148 -6.22 -5.50 7.65
C VAL A 148 -6.74 -4.22 7.01
N GLY A 149 -6.99 -4.27 5.69
CA GLY A 149 -7.29 -3.10 4.86
C GLY A 149 -6.09 -2.64 4.02
N GLY A 150 -4.88 -3.19 4.27
CA GLY A 150 -3.68 -2.90 3.49
C GLY A 150 -3.39 -1.41 3.40
N GLY A 151 -2.96 -0.96 2.22
CA GLY A 151 -2.60 0.45 1.95
C GLY A 151 -3.67 1.47 2.29
N SER A 152 -4.96 1.09 2.31
CA SER A 152 -6.04 2.02 2.67
C SER A 152 -5.97 2.53 4.11
N VAL A 153 -5.26 1.83 4.99
CA VAL A 153 -5.04 2.24 6.37
C VAL A 153 -4.01 3.38 6.47
N ILE A 154 -2.95 3.33 5.64
CA ILE A 154 -1.78 4.21 5.78
C ILE A 154 -1.58 5.22 4.65
N PHE A 155 -2.42 5.24 3.61
CA PHE A 155 -2.26 6.17 2.49
C PHE A 155 -2.84 7.57 2.79
N THR A 156 -2.51 8.54 1.92
CA THR A 156 -2.94 9.95 2.07
C THR A 156 -4.43 10.18 1.83
N GLY A 157 -5.12 9.21 1.25
CA GLY A 157 -6.55 9.30 0.97
C GLY A 157 -6.91 9.71 -0.46
N ALA A 158 -5.97 10.27 -1.22
CA ALA A 158 -6.22 10.71 -2.60
C ALA A 158 -6.41 9.52 -3.56
N MET A 159 -7.45 9.60 -4.39
CA MET A 159 -7.83 8.56 -5.35
C MET A 159 -8.17 9.18 -6.70
N VAL A 160 -7.16 9.37 -7.53
CA VAL A 160 -7.23 10.12 -8.79
C VAL A 160 -7.16 9.18 -9.99
N ALA A 161 -8.03 9.39 -10.99
CA ALA A 161 -7.92 8.71 -12.28
C ALA A 161 -6.83 9.36 -13.13
N PRO A 162 -6.01 8.58 -13.86
CA PRO A 162 -5.01 9.11 -14.76
C PRO A 162 -5.64 9.74 -15.99
N GLU A 163 -4.91 10.62 -16.68
CA GLU A 163 -5.27 11.06 -18.01
C GLU A 163 -5.16 9.91 -19.01
N ARG A 164 -6.17 9.76 -19.90
CA ARG A 164 -6.22 8.69 -20.90
C ARG A 164 -4.93 8.57 -21.69
N ARG A 165 -4.40 9.67 -22.21
CA ARG A 165 -3.18 9.69 -23.03
C ARG A 165 -1.98 9.06 -22.31
N LEU A 166 -1.79 9.40 -21.03
CA LEU A 166 -0.68 8.87 -20.22
C LEU A 166 -0.94 7.42 -19.81
N PHE A 167 -2.20 7.07 -19.53
CA PHE A 167 -2.60 5.71 -19.24
C PHE A 167 -2.31 4.79 -20.43
N ASP A 168 -2.74 5.17 -21.64
CA ASP A 168 -2.53 4.39 -22.86
C ASP A 168 -1.04 4.19 -23.15
N GLN A 169 -0.20 5.21 -22.87
CA GLN A 169 1.25 5.11 -22.98
C GLN A 169 1.84 4.07 -22.03
N VAL A 170 1.33 3.97 -20.79
CA VAL A 170 1.83 3.05 -19.76
C VAL A 170 1.33 1.62 -19.98
N PHE A 171 0.04 1.46 -20.26
CA PHE A 171 -0.59 0.14 -20.39
C PHE A 171 -0.52 -0.48 -21.78
N GLY A 172 -0.12 0.29 -22.79
CA GLY A 172 0.13 -0.23 -24.16
C GLY A 172 -1.05 -0.94 -24.80
N GLY A 173 -2.28 -0.59 -24.44
CA GLY A 173 -3.50 -1.19 -25.01
C GLY A 173 -3.90 -2.54 -24.38
N VAL A 174 -3.21 -3.05 -23.37
CA VAL A 174 -3.59 -4.29 -22.64
C VAL A 174 -4.90 -4.10 -21.86
N VAL A 175 -5.15 -2.87 -21.42
CA VAL A 175 -6.37 -2.47 -20.70
C VAL A 175 -7.03 -1.33 -21.46
N ASP A 176 -8.31 -1.45 -21.75
CA ASP A 176 -9.09 -0.36 -22.33
C ASP A 176 -9.43 0.70 -21.28
N TYR A 177 -8.89 1.91 -21.46
CA TYR A 177 -9.20 3.04 -20.59
C TYR A 177 -10.69 3.40 -20.58
N GLY A 178 -11.36 3.30 -21.73
CA GLY A 178 -12.78 3.61 -21.86
C GLY A 178 -13.66 2.70 -20.99
N GLU A 179 -13.28 1.43 -20.85
CA GLU A 179 -13.94 0.49 -19.94
C GLU A 179 -13.74 0.91 -18.46
N LEU A 180 -12.53 1.31 -18.08
CA LEU A 180 -12.29 1.81 -16.72
C LEU A 180 -13.07 3.10 -16.44
N GLU A 181 -13.04 4.05 -17.36
CA GLU A 181 -13.67 5.37 -17.23
C GLU A 181 -15.20 5.29 -17.12
N SER A 182 -15.82 4.43 -17.95
CA SER A 182 -17.28 4.33 -18.01
C SER A 182 -17.90 3.38 -16.99
N VAL A 183 -17.16 2.37 -16.51
CA VAL A 183 -17.72 1.32 -15.63
C VAL A 183 -17.00 1.26 -14.29
N TYR A 184 -15.67 1.02 -14.27
CA TYR A 184 -15.00 0.61 -13.05
C TYR A 184 -14.56 1.78 -12.17
N TYR A 185 -14.10 2.90 -12.70
CA TYR A 185 -13.85 4.10 -11.88
C TYR A 185 -15.12 4.64 -11.20
N PRO A 186 -16.28 4.77 -11.89
CA PRO A 186 -17.53 5.14 -11.24
C PRO A 186 -17.97 4.16 -10.15
N ARG A 187 -17.85 2.83 -10.38
CA ARG A 187 -18.17 1.80 -9.40
C ARG A 187 -17.33 1.94 -8.13
N VAL A 188 -16.02 2.13 -8.28
CA VAL A 188 -15.10 2.32 -7.14
C VAL A 188 -15.40 3.61 -6.40
N ARG A 189 -15.62 4.72 -7.13
CA ARG A 189 -16.00 6.02 -6.52
C ARG A 189 -17.25 5.89 -5.65
N GLN A 190 -18.26 5.21 -6.15
CA GLN A 190 -19.49 4.97 -5.40
C GLN A 190 -19.25 4.09 -4.16
N MET A 191 -18.52 2.98 -4.30
CA MET A 191 -18.25 2.03 -3.21
C MET A 191 -17.44 2.68 -2.08
N LEU A 192 -16.43 3.47 -2.43
CA LEU A 192 -15.54 4.15 -1.50
C LEU A 192 -16.04 5.55 -1.10
N ARG A 193 -17.18 5.99 -1.62
CA ARG A 193 -17.77 7.32 -1.34
C ARG A 193 -16.78 8.46 -1.59
N LEU A 194 -16.03 8.36 -2.71
CA LEU A 194 -15.02 9.35 -3.02
C LEU A 194 -15.68 10.71 -3.31
N ASP A 195 -15.16 11.75 -2.65
CA ASP A 195 -15.61 13.12 -2.83
C ASP A 195 -14.44 14.09 -2.59
N GLN A 196 -14.59 15.30 -3.09
CA GLN A 196 -13.63 16.38 -2.93
C GLN A 196 -13.82 17.06 -1.58
N MET A 197 -12.74 17.67 -1.05
CA MET A 197 -12.80 18.39 0.22
C MET A 197 -13.80 19.54 0.14
N PRO A 198 -14.83 19.58 1.02
CA PRO A 198 -15.80 20.68 1.07
C PRO A 198 -15.16 22.01 1.45
N ALA A 199 -15.71 23.11 0.95
CA ALA A 199 -15.19 24.46 1.16
C ALA A 199 -15.11 24.85 2.64
N ASP A 200 -16.08 24.45 3.46
CA ASP A 200 -16.08 24.72 4.91
C ASP A 200 -14.89 24.09 5.63
N ILE A 201 -14.49 22.87 5.23
CA ILE A 201 -13.31 22.17 5.75
C ILE A 201 -12.04 22.80 5.19
N TYR A 202 -11.96 23.00 3.86
CA TYR A 202 -10.80 23.58 3.20
C TYR A 202 -10.45 24.97 3.75
N HIS A 203 -11.45 25.80 4.13
CA HIS A 203 -11.23 27.11 4.72
C HIS A 203 -11.00 27.11 6.24
N SER A 204 -11.08 25.95 6.90
CA SER A 204 -10.77 25.85 8.32
C SER A 204 -9.26 25.97 8.61
N SER A 205 -8.90 26.23 9.86
CA SER A 205 -7.51 26.47 10.28
C SER A 205 -6.55 25.32 9.93
N PRO A 206 -6.87 24.03 10.15
CA PRO A 206 -5.96 22.92 9.87
C PRO A 206 -5.51 22.82 8.40
N PHE A 207 -6.24 23.43 7.47
CA PHE A 207 -5.92 23.37 6.03
C PHE A 207 -5.27 24.67 5.50
N ALA A 208 -4.74 25.51 6.38
CA ALA A 208 -4.03 26.74 5.98
C ALA A 208 -2.81 26.43 5.07
N HIS A 209 -2.10 25.35 5.34
CA HIS A 209 -0.97 24.90 4.51
C HIS A 209 -1.41 24.50 3.08
N SER A 210 -2.58 23.87 2.93
CA SER A 210 -3.12 23.52 1.60
C SER A 210 -3.47 24.77 0.80
N ARG A 211 -4.06 25.78 1.45
CA ARG A 211 -4.36 27.06 0.80
C ARG A 211 -3.09 27.81 0.40
N ALA A 212 -2.08 27.84 1.27
CA ALA A 212 -0.79 28.46 0.96
C ALA A 212 -0.08 27.77 -0.20
N TRP A 213 -0.15 26.44 -0.27
CA TRP A 213 0.36 25.66 -1.40
C TRP A 213 -0.39 26.03 -2.71
N ASP A 214 -1.71 26.09 -2.67
CA ASP A 214 -2.54 26.47 -3.80
C ASP A 214 -2.26 27.91 -4.26
N GLU A 215 -1.98 28.85 -3.36
CA GLU A 215 -1.60 30.22 -3.69
C GLU A 215 -0.25 30.24 -4.44
N GLN A 216 0.74 29.48 -3.99
CA GLN A 216 2.02 29.40 -4.68
C GLN A 216 1.89 28.84 -6.09
N VAL A 217 1.12 27.77 -6.30
CA VAL A 217 0.95 27.19 -7.64
C VAL A 217 0.15 28.11 -8.55
N ARG A 218 -0.84 28.86 -8.04
CA ARG A 218 -1.55 29.91 -8.82
C ARG A 218 -0.62 31.05 -9.24
N ALA A 219 0.28 31.48 -8.35
CA ALA A 219 1.28 32.50 -8.68
C ALA A 219 2.19 32.06 -9.84
N ALA A 220 2.42 30.78 -9.99
CA ALA A 220 3.15 30.20 -11.11
C ALA A 220 2.30 29.96 -12.38
N GLY A 221 1.02 30.32 -12.35
CA GLY A 221 0.12 30.18 -13.50
C GLY A 221 -0.60 28.83 -13.58
N TYR A 222 -0.45 27.96 -12.58
CA TYR A 222 -1.18 26.70 -12.54
C TYR A 222 -2.57 26.88 -11.92
N GLN A 223 -3.52 26.07 -12.38
CA GLN A 223 -4.83 25.92 -11.74
C GLN A 223 -4.77 24.67 -10.82
N PRO A 224 -4.84 24.83 -9.47
CA PRO A 224 -4.94 23.67 -8.60
C PRO A 224 -6.25 22.93 -8.87
N LEU A 225 -6.16 21.61 -9.01
CA LEU A 225 -7.27 20.70 -9.20
C LEU A 225 -7.55 19.98 -7.89
N PRO A 226 -8.78 19.95 -7.40
CA PRO A 226 -9.09 19.19 -6.20
C PRO A 226 -8.92 17.68 -6.45
N ASN A 227 -8.51 16.95 -5.41
CA ASN A 227 -8.42 15.51 -5.44
C ASN A 227 -9.70 14.87 -4.91
N ASP A 228 -10.17 13.81 -5.58
CA ASP A 228 -11.12 12.91 -4.95
C ASP A 228 -10.44 12.20 -3.79
N SER A 229 -11.12 12.07 -2.67
CA SER A 229 -10.58 11.56 -1.43
C SER A 229 -11.52 10.55 -0.77
N ILE A 230 -10.93 9.64 0.01
CA ILE A 230 -11.68 8.60 0.75
C ILE A 230 -12.16 9.08 2.13
N PHE A 231 -11.93 10.34 2.48
CA PHE A 231 -12.31 10.85 3.81
C PHE A 231 -13.82 11.07 3.95
N THR A 232 -14.35 10.72 5.12
CA THR A 232 -15.73 11.02 5.54
C THR A 232 -15.75 12.43 6.14
N TRP A 233 -16.17 13.40 5.36
CA TRP A 233 -16.11 14.83 5.73
C TRP A 233 -16.90 15.18 6.98
N ASP A 234 -17.99 14.47 7.30
CA ASP A 234 -18.74 14.68 8.53
C ASP A 234 -17.96 14.30 9.79
N VAL A 235 -17.03 13.33 9.71
CA VAL A 235 -16.12 13.03 10.80
C VAL A 235 -15.12 14.17 10.99
N LEU A 236 -14.59 14.77 9.91
CA LEU A 236 -13.73 15.95 10.01
C LEU A 236 -14.49 17.13 10.61
N ARG A 237 -15.76 17.34 10.26
CA ARG A 237 -16.61 18.36 10.92
C ARG A 237 -16.76 18.09 12.42
N SER A 238 -16.92 16.85 12.81
CA SER A 238 -16.97 16.43 14.21
C SER A 238 -15.66 16.73 14.95
N GLU A 239 -14.50 16.49 14.30
CA GLU A 239 -13.20 16.89 14.83
C GLU A 239 -13.09 18.41 15.04
N LEU A 240 -13.48 19.20 14.02
CA LEU A 240 -13.47 20.67 14.08
C LEU A 240 -14.41 21.23 15.16
N ALA A 241 -15.53 20.54 15.40
CA ALA A 241 -16.50 20.90 16.44
C ALA A 241 -16.11 20.40 17.84
N GLY A 242 -15.05 19.60 18.00
CA GLY A 242 -14.64 18.99 19.26
C GLY A 242 -15.55 17.85 19.74
N SER A 243 -16.42 17.31 18.88
CA SER A 243 -17.27 16.15 19.18
C SER A 243 -16.61 14.81 18.80
N SER A 244 -15.38 14.83 18.33
CA SER A 244 -14.46 13.72 18.13
C SER A 244 -13.05 14.18 18.39
N ARG A 245 -12.14 13.29 18.78
CA ARG A 245 -10.71 13.59 18.87
C ARG A 245 -10.19 13.98 17.49
N ALA A 246 -9.33 15.01 17.43
CA ALA A 246 -8.63 15.38 16.19
C ALA A 246 -7.73 14.24 15.73
N SER A 247 -7.88 13.87 14.47
CA SER A 247 -7.07 12.84 13.78
C SER A 247 -6.73 13.35 12.38
N ALA A 248 -7.69 13.37 11.46
CA ALA A 248 -7.49 13.89 10.11
C ALA A 248 -7.15 15.39 10.10
N THR A 249 -7.74 16.18 10.97
CA THR A 249 -7.45 17.62 11.12
C THR A 249 -6.11 17.92 11.81
N SER A 250 -5.43 16.91 12.35
CA SER A 250 -4.09 16.99 12.93
C SER A 250 -3.04 16.20 12.16
N ALA A 251 -3.24 16.00 10.84
CA ALA A 251 -2.36 15.30 9.92
C ALA A 251 -2.12 13.80 10.22
N ARG A 252 -2.90 13.18 11.08
CA ARG A 252 -2.76 11.76 11.44
C ARG A 252 -3.42 10.87 10.39
N SER A 253 -2.65 10.48 9.39
CA SER A 253 -3.12 9.76 8.22
C SER A 253 -2.16 8.67 7.75
N ASN A 254 -0.86 8.94 7.63
CA ASN A 254 0.10 8.00 7.05
C ASN A 254 0.42 6.79 7.94
N LEU A 255 0.23 6.90 9.25
CA LEU A 255 0.37 5.80 10.20
C LEU A 255 -0.99 5.33 10.75
N GLY A 256 -2.07 5.60 10.00
CA GLY A 256 -3.44 5.24 10.34
C GLY A 256 -4.28 6.46 10.76
N ASN A 257 -5.59 6.25 10.86
CA ASN A 257 -6.55 7.28 11.27
C ASN A 257 -7.50 6.70 12.32
N SER A 258 -7.41 7.20 13.57
CA SER A 258 -8.01 6.52 14.72
C SER A 258 -9.54 6.58 14.77
N ASN A 259 -10.16 7.66 14.28
CA ASN A 259 -11.59 7.91 14.47
C ASN A 259 -12.46 7.50 13.27
N GLY A 260 -11.87 6.85 12.26
CA GLY A 260 -12.60 6.38 11.08
C GLY A 260 -12.92 7.47 10.06
N ALA A 261 -12.32 8.66 10.16
CA ALA A 261 -12.47 9.71 9.14
C ALA A 261 -11.99 9.22 7.77
N LYS A 262 -10.88 8.45 7.73
CA LYS A 262 -10.47 7.73 6.53
C LYS A 262 -11.37 6.51 6.35
N PHE A 263 -12.22 6.51 5.33
CA PHE A 263 -13.18 5.42 5.02
C PHE A 263 -12.47 4.23 4.40
N ASP A 264 -11.53 3.64 5.15
CA ASP A 264 -10.68 2.53 4.71
C ASP A 264 -11.49 1.26 4.35
N LEU A 265 -10.80 0.26 3.79
CA LEU A 265 -11.43 -0.96 3.29
C LEU A 265 -12.13 -1.79 4.37
N ASN A 266 -11.81 -1.60 5.65
CA ASN A 266 -12.51 -2.25 6.76
C ASN A 266 -13.94 -1.75 6.92
N GLN A 267 -14.23 -0.53 6.46
CA GLN A 267 -15.53 0.12 6.57
C GLN A 267 -16.43 -0.11 5.33
N ASN A 268 -15.88 -0.68 4.26
CA ASN A 268 -16.58 -0.91 3.00
C ASN A 268 -16.35 -2.34 2.46
N TYR A 269 -15.52 -2.56 1.45
CA TYR A 269 -15.36 -3.85 0.77
C TYR A 269 -15.19 -5.04 1.72
N LEU A 270 -14.29 -4.97 2.70
CA LEU A 270 -14.07 -6.08 3.64
C LEU A 270 -15.25 -6.28 4.60
N ARG A 271 -15.89 -5.17 5.01
CA ARG A 271 -17.11 -5.26 5.82
C ARG A 271 -18.21 -5.98 5.05
N TYR A 272 -18.50 -5.50 3.84
CA TYR A 272 -19.56 -6.10 3.01
C TYR A 272 -19.26 -7.57 2.66
N ALA A 273 -18.00 -7.90 2.38
CA ALA A 273 -17.60 -9.28 2.16
C ALA A 273 -17.93 -10.18 3.37
N ARG A 274 -17.60 -9.73 4.59
CA ARG A 274 -17.92 -10.46 5.84
C ARG A 274 -19.43 -10.57 6.10
N GLU A 275 -20.18 -9.51 5.83
CA GLU A 275 -21.64 -9.48 6.00
C GLU A 275 -22.37 -10.52 5.12
N THR A 276 -21.77 -10.97 4.02
CA THR A 276 -22.31 -12.09 3.21
C THR A 276 -22.28 -13.44 3.94
N GLY A 277 -21.48 -13.58 4.99
CA GLY A 277 -21.18 -14.85 5.67
C GLY A 277 -20.30 -15.82 4.87
N ARG A 278 -19.79 -15.43 3.68
CA ARG A 278 -18.97 -16.27 2.78
C ARG A 278 -17.51 -15.87 2.73
N SER A 279 -17.15 -14.74 3.30
CA SER A 279 -15.77 -14.26 3.37
C SER A 279 -15.35 -14.04 4.81
N GLN A 280 -14.17 -14.53 5.17
CA GLN A 280 -13.59 -14.31 6.50
C GLN A 280 -12.16 -13.83 6.39
N VAL A 281 -11.82 -12.78 7.14
CA VAL A 281 -10.48 -12.22 7.22
C VAL A 281 -9.76 -12.79 8.45
N PHE A 282 -8.55 -13.29 8.25
CA PHE A 282 -7.68 -13.84 9.29
C PHE A 282 -6.45 -12.93 9.45
N PRO A 283 -6.45 -12.00 10.42
CA PRO A 283 -5.27 -11.19 10.74
C PRO A 283 -4.16 -12.04 11.35
N GLY A 284 -2.92 -11.55 11.33
CA GLY A 284 -1.76 -12.25 11.87
C GLY A 284 -1.39 -13.53 11.09
N HIS A 285 -1.85 -13.71 9.86
CA HIS A 285 -1.55 -14.86 9.02
C HIS A 285 -0.63 -14.46 7.86
N ARG A 286 0.68 -14.66 8.05
CA ARG A 286 1.69 -14.40 7.02
C ARG A 286 1.83 -15.61 6.11
N VAL A 287 1.66 -15.39 4.81
CA VAL A 287 1.94 -16.42 3.80
C VAL A 287 3.44 -16.42 3.50
N ASP A 288 4.08 -17.56 3.70
CA ASP A 288 5.52 -17.75 3.54
C ASP A 288 5.88 -18.37 2.17
N ALA A 289 5.03 -19.25 1.64
CA ALA A 289 5.23 -19.91 0.34
C ALA A 289 3.90 -20.37 -0.27
N ILE A 290 3.93 -20.56 -1.60
CA ILE A 290 2.81 -21.10 -2.37
C ILE A 290 3.30 -22.23 -3.29
N ALA A 291 2.45 -23.23 -3.49
CA ALA A 291 2.70 -24.36 -4.36
C ALA A 291 1.41 -24.82 -5.04
N GLN A 292 1.54 -25.62 -6.10
CA GLN A 292 0.40 -26.30 -6.73
C GLN A 292 0.65 -27.81 -6.79
N GLU A 293 -0.28 -28.59 -6.29
CA GLU A 293 -0.27 -30.05 -6.38
C GLU A 293 -0.57 -30.52 -7.81
N ALA A 294 -0.26 -31.78 -8.10
CA ALA A 294 -0.58 -32.41 -9.37
C ALA A 294 -2.11 -32.47 -9.65
N SER A 295 -2.91 -32.41 -8.60
CA SER A 295 -4.38 -32.32 -8.66
C SER A 295 -4.90 -30.98 -9.19
N GLY A 296 -4.01 -29.97 -9.28
CA GLY A 296 -4.36 -28.57 -9.58
C GLY A 296 -4.69 -27.74 -8.35
N ARG A 297 -4.80 -28.34 -7.16
CA ARG A 297 -5.07 -27.65 -5.89
C ARG A 297 -3.86 -26.84 -5.44
N PHE A 298 -4.09 -25.66 -4.90
CA PHE A 298 -3.02 -24.83 -4.31
C PHE A 298 -2.78 -25.18 -2.84
N VAL A 299 -1.50 -25.12 -2.44
CA VAL A 299 -1.03 -25.24 -1.06
C VAL A 299 -0.40 -23.92 -0.66
N VAL A 300 -0.82 -23.37 0.46
CA VAL A 300 -0.38 -22.09 1.01
C VAL A 300 0.24 -22.34 2.38
N ALA A 301 1.55 -22.17 2.49
CA ALA A 301 2.27 -22.26 3.77
C ALA A 301 2.09 -20.96 4.54
N VAL A 302 1.61 -21.06 5.77
CA VAL A 302 1.20 -19.91 6.58
C VAL A 302 1.84 -19.97 7.97
N SER A 303 2.41 -18.85 8.40
CA SER A 303 2.81 -18.60 9.78
C SER A 303 1.79 -17.71 10.48
N LYS A 304 1.23 -18.16 11.59
CA LYS A 304 0.38 -17.37 12.47
C LYS A 304 1.26 -16.58 13.44
N LEU A 305 1.08 -15.27 13.47
CA LEU A 305 1.93 -14.34 14.23
C LEU A 305 1.13 -13.67 15.36
N ALA A 306 1.75 -13.53 16.52
CA ALA A 306 1.32 -12.57 17.54
C ALA A 306 1.68 -11.13 17.13
N PRO A 307 1.08 -10.08 17.73
CA PRO A 307 1.45 -8.68 17.47
C PRO A 307 2.93 -8.38 17.77
N SER A 308 3.57 -9.11 18.66
CA SER A 308 5.02 -9.05 18.92
C SER A 308 5.90 -9.60 17.79
N GLY A 309 5.30 -10.28 16.79
CA GLY A 309 6.02 -10.97 15.71
C GLY A 309 6.37 -12.43 16.04
N GLN A 310 6.06 -12.89 17.25
CA GLN A 310 6.26 -14.29 17.62
C GLN A 310 5.42 -15.20 16.72
N VAL A 311 6.06 -16.23 16.15
CA VAL A 311 5.34 -17.29 15.42
C VAL A 311 4.63 -18.20 16.41
N LEU A 312 3.30 -18.19 16.38
CA LEU A 312 2.45 -19.01 17.25
C LEU A 312 2.27 -20.42 16.69
N SER A 313 2.14 -20.54 15.39
CA SER A 313 2.03 -21.84 14.70
C SER A 313 2.35 -21.69 13.21
N THR A 314 2.65 -22.80 12.55
CA THR A 314 2.81 -22.90 11.10
C THR A 314 1.89 -23.99 10.58
N ARG A 315 1.24 -23.72 9.42
CA ARG A 315 0.28 -24.65 8.82
C ARG A 315 0.31 -24.55 7.30
N ASN A 316 -0.03 -25.64 6.62
CA ASN A 316 -0.38 -25.63 5.21
C ASN A 316 -1.91 -25.58 5.08
N LEU A 317 -2.40 -24.58 4.36
CA LEU A 317 -3.80 -24.46 3.95
C LEU A 317 -3.92 -24.85 2.48
N THR A 318 -5.12 -25.25 2.04
CA THR A 318 -5.37 -25.60 0.66
C THR A 318 -6.57 -24.86 0.08
N CYS A 319 -6.54 -24.62 -1.24
CA CYS A 319 -7.68 -24.05 -1.95
C CYS A 319 -7.73 -24.50 -3.42
N ASP A 320 -8.89 -24.33 -4.05
CA ASP A 320 -9.08 -24.62 -5.46
C ASP A 320 -8.67 -23.43 -6.35
N LYS A 321 -8.84 -22.20 -5.84
CA LYS A 321 -8.44 -20.95 -6.51
C LYS A 321 -7.61 -20.08 -5.56
N LEU A 322 -6.51 -19.52 -6.07
CA LEU A 322 -5.60 -18.68 -5.29
C LEU A 322 -5.51 -17.29 -5.90
N PHE A 323 -5.81 -16.26 -5.11
CA PHE A 323 -5.76 -14.86 -5.52
C PHE A 323 -4.66 -14.13 -4.76
N LEU A 324 -3.72 -13.56 -5.49
CA LEU A 324 -2.59 -12.79 -4.96
C LEU A 324 -2.97 -11.32 -4.88
N GLY A 325 -3.03 -10.80 -3.65
CA GLY A 325 -3.34 -9.43 -3.30
C GLY A 325 -2.41 -8.89 -2.22
N ALA A 326 -1.18 -9.45 -2.13
CA ALA A 326 -0.18 -9.09 -1.11
C ALA A 326 0.60 -7.79 -1.43
N GLY A 327 0.14 -7.04 -2.43
CA GLY A 327 0.81 -5.86 -2.98
C GLY A 327 1.99 -6.22 -3.89
N SER A 328 2.51 -5.23 -4.63
CA SER A 328 3.59 -5.45 -5.60
C SER A 328 4.73 -6.29 -5.02
N ILE A 329 5.21 -5.94 -3.82
CA ILE A 329 6.33 -6.64 -3.18
C ILE A 329 5.95 -8.07 -2.78
N GLY A 330 4.90 -8.23 -1.97
CA GLY A 330 4.55 -9.56 -1.43
C GLY A 330 4.15 -10.55 -2.52
N THR A 331 3.39 -10.12 -3.52
CA THR A 331 3.01 -10.94 -4.67
C THR A 331 4.22 -11.34 -5.50
N SER A 332 5.13 -10.38 -5.79
CA SER A 332 6.35 -10.66 -6.56
C SER A 332 7.28 -11.61 -5.81
N GLU A 333 7.50 -11.41 -4.51
CA GLU A 333 8.33 -12.30 -3.70
C GLU A 333 7.81 -13.73 -3.66
N LEU A 334 6.49 -13.92 -3.52
CA LEU A 334 5.86 -15.24 -3.55
C LEU A 334 6.05 -15.94 -4.91
N LEU A 335 5.79 -15.24 -6.00
CA LEU A 335 5.90 -15.79 -7.35
C LEU A 335 7.35 -16.08 -7.75
N VAL A 336 8.27 -15.13 -7.52
CA VAL A 336 9.70 -15.31 -7.84
C VAL A 336 10.30 -16.48 -7.03
N ARG A 337 9.96 -16.58 -5.74
CA ARG A 337 10.39 -17.72 -4.92
C ARG A 337 9.79 -19.03 -5.42
N ALA A 338 8.50 -19.07 -5.73
CA ALA A 338 7.81 -20.26 -6.22
C ALA A 338 8.38 -20.74 -7.56
N GLN A 339 8.72 -19.83 -8.47
CA GLN A 339 9.41 -20.13 -9.73
C GLN A 339 10.79 -20.73 -9.48
N ALA A 340 11.61 -20.08 -8.67
CA ALA A 340 12.99 -20.50 -8.40
C ALA A 340 13.08 -21.83 -7.65
N THR A 341 12.13 -22.11 -6.75
CA THR A 341 12.09 -23.38 -5.99
C THR A 341 11.32 -24.50 -6.71
N GLY A 342 10.70 -24.19 -7.86
CA GLY A 342 9.93 -25.17 -8.65
C GLY A 342 8.60 -25.58 -8.03
N THR A 343 8.08 -24.83 -7.05
CA THR A 343 6.76 -25.10 -6.45
C THR A 343 5.61 -24.64 -7.36
N LEU A 344 5.90 -23.72 -8.30
CA LEU A 344 5.07 -23.35 -9.45
C LEU A 344 5.93 -23.44 -10.74
N PRO A 345 6.11 -24.63 -11.32
CA PRO A 345 7.16 -24.87 -12.33
C PRO A 345 6.87 -24.29 -13.71
N ASN A 346 5.62 -23.93 -14.01
CA ASN A 346 5.19 -23.44 -15.32
C ASN A 346 5.03 -21.92 -15.39
N LEU A 347 5.54 -21.19 -14.39
CA LEU A 347 5.59 -19.73 -14.45
C LEU A 347 6.53 -19.29 -15.58
N ASN A 348 6.12 -18.27 -16.34
CA ASN A 348 6.92 -17.76 -17.45
C ASN A 348 8.07 -16.84 -16.98
N GLU A 349 8.93 -16.44 -17.91
CA GLU A 349 10.12 -15.62 -17.65
C GLU A 349 9.81 -14.18 -17.21
N HIS A 350 8.55 -13.70 -17.38
CA HIS A 350 8.12 -12.35 -17.01
C HIS A 350 7.76 -12.21 -15.52
N ILE A 351 7.82 -13.27 -14.75
CA ILE A 351 7.68 -13.18 -13.30
C ILE A 351 8.85 -12.37 -12.72
N GLY A 352 8.52 -11.37 -11.92
CA GLY A 352 9.46 -10.43 -11.34
C GLY A 352 9.69 -9.16 -12.16
N ASP A 353 9.26 -9.11 -13.44
CA ASP A 353 9.48 -7.96 -14.31
C ASP A 353 8.55 -6.78 -14.03
N GLY A 354 9.04 -5.60 -14.39
CA GLY A 354 8.20 -4.40 -14.54
C GLY A 354 7.98 -3.62 -13.26
N PHE A 355 8.80 -3.83 -12.20
CA PHE A 355 8.74 -2.99 -11.01
C PHE A 355 9.07 -1.54 -11.35
N GLY A 356 8.27 -0.63 -10.78
CA GLY A 356 8.49 0.82 -10.82
C GLY A 356 7.92 1.48 -9.58
N THR A 357 8.39 2.70 -9.35
CA THR A 357 8.08 3.52 -8.16
C THR A 357 6.92 4.48 -8.38
N ASN A 358 6.21 4.37 -9.51
CA ASN A 358 5.25 5.39 -9.96
C ASN A 358 5.88 6.79 -10.14
N GLY A 359 7.21 6.89 -10.12
CA GLY A 359 7.94 8.16 -10.19
C GLY A 359 7.83 9.00 -8.93
N ASP A 360 7.72 8.38 -7.76
CA ASP A 360 7.59 9.08 -6.47
C ASP A 360 8.78 9.98 -6.17
N VAL A 361 8.49 11.20 -5.74
CA VAL A 361 9.49 12.16 -5.26
C VAL A 361 8.86 13.10 -4.24
N VAL A 362 9.63 13.52 -3.24
CA VAL A 362 9.18 14.50 -2.24
C VAL A 362 9.97 15.79 -2.41
N LEU A 363 9.25 16.89 -2.45
CA LEU A 363 9.79 18.24 -2.61
C LEU A 363 9.24 19.14 -1.50
N ALA A 364 9.95 20.20 -1.17
CA ALA A 364 9.47 21.22 -0.24
C ALA A 364 9.87 22.62 -0.69
N ARG A 365 8.93 23.56 -0.54
CA ARG A 365 9.13 24.99 -0.74
C ARG A 365 8.94 25.74 0.56
N GLY A 366 9.67 26.83 0.76
CA GLY A 366 9.49 27.74 1.89
C GLY A 366 8.29 28.66 1.67
N ALA A 367 7.61 29.01 2.77
CA ALA A 367 6.63 30.08 2.84
C ALA A 367 7.02 31.06 3.96
N SER A 368 6.79 32.37 3.78
CA SER A 368 7.17 33.38 4.76
C SER A 368 6.33 33.34 6.03
N ALA A 369 5.08 32.92 5.93
CA ALA A 369 4.17 32.67 7.04
C ALA A 369 3.02 31.77 6.57
N ILE A 370 2.66 30.79 7.37
CA ILE A 370 1.42 30.03 7.20
C ILE A 370 0.51 30.39 8.36
N ALA A 371 -0.62 31.04 8.04
CA ALA A 371 -1.62 31.36 9.04
C ALA A 371 -2.42 30.11 9.41
N GLY A 372 -2.32 29.69 10.64
CA GLY A 372 -2.94 28.49 11.17
C GLY A 372 -1.89 27.50 11.67
N GLN A 373 -2.22 26.87 12.77
CA GLN A 373 -1.34 25.91 13.42
C GLN A 373 -1.84 24.50 13.16
N GLY A 374 -0.98 23.68 12.67
CA GLY A 374 -1.29 22.32 12.34
C GLY A 374 -1.57 22.12 10.85
N GLN A 375 -1.44 20.90 10.47
CA GLN A 375 -1.63 20.43 9.11
C GLN A 375 -2.74 19.39 9.12
N GLY A 376 -3.81 19.63 8.37
CA GLY A 376 -4.81 18.61 8.09
C GLY A 376 -4.27 17.52 7.16
N VAL A 377 -5.11 16.57 6.81
CA VAL A 377 -4.73 15.50 5.89
C VAL A 377 -4.16 16.04 4.57
N PRO A 378 -3.13 15.40 4.01
CA PRO A 378 -2.45 15.86 2.81
C PRO A 378 -3.26 15.58 1.54
N SER A 379 -2.74 16.07 0.39
CA SER A 379 -3.26 15.80 -0.96
C SER A 379 -4.68 16.33 -1.21
N ALA A 380 -5.00 17.52 -0.64
CA ALA A 380 -6.27 18.20 -0.93
C ALA A 380 -6.38 18.62 -2.40
N SER A 381 -5.27 18.98 -3.02
CA SER A 381 -5.18 19.46 -4.40
C SER A 381 -3.91 18.98 -5.08
N ARG A 382 -3.91 19.08 -6.41
CA ARG A 382 -2.77 18.77 -7.27
C ARG A 382 -2.66 19.76 -8.43
N ILE A 383 -1.50 19.77 -9.05
CA ILE A 383 -1.28 20.33 -10.40
C ILE A 383 -0.70 19.24 -11.30
N HIS A 384 -0.88 19.41 -12.60
CA HIS A 384 -0.22 18.61 -13.62
C HIS A 384 0.58 19.51 -14.54
N ASP A 385 1.80 19.10 -14.89
CA ASP A 385 2.66 19.78 -15.87
C ASP A 385 3.22 18.73 -16.85
N ASP A 386 2.99 18.93 -18.14
CA ASP A 386 3.50 18.11 -19.23
C ASP A 386 4.34 18.90 -20.24
N SER A 387 4.81 20.09 -19.84
CA SER A 387 5.65 20.94 -20.68
C SER A 387 7.00 20.29 -21.06
N ASN A 388 7.41 19.28 -20.32
CA ASN A 388 8.59 18.46 -20.57
C ASN A 388 8.28 16.99 -20.25
N VAL A 389 8.86 16.39 -19.21
CA VAL A 389 8.44 15.09 -18.68
C VAL A 389 7.15 15.30 -17.87
N PRO A 390 6.07 14.52 -18.11
CA PRO A 390 4.85 14.67 -17.35
C PRO A 390 5.06 14.48 -15.84
N VAL A 391 4.61 15.46 -15.06
CA VAL A 391 4.74 15.50 -13.59
C VAL A 391 3.41 15.93 -12.99
N THR A 392 2.96 15.22 -11.96
CA THR A 392 1.93 15.70 -11.06
C THR A 392 2.57 16.03 -9.73
N LEU A 393 2.29 17.22 -9.18
CA LEU A 393 2.61 17.56 -7.81
C LEU A 393 1.32 17.65 -7.01
N GLU A 394 1.29 16.98 -5.86
CA GLU A 394 0.19 17.05 -4.91
C GLU A 394 0.61 17.82 -3.66
N ASN A 395 -0.30 18.63 -3.14
CA ASN A 395 -0.15 19.20 -1.82
C ASN A 395 0.08 18.09 -0.78
N TRP A 396 1.17 18.19 -0.02
CA TRP A 396 1.49 17.24 1.02
C TRP A 396 1.89 17.97 2.31
N TYR A 397 1.96 17.25 3.41
CA TYR A 397 2.40 17.75 4.70
C TYR A 397 3.78 17.19 5.06
N ILE A 398 4.35 17.68 6.16
CA ILE A 398 5.66 17.22 6.64
C ILE A 398 5.45 16.21 7.77
N PRO A 399 5.51 14.90 7.52
CA PRO A 399 5.37 13.91 8.57
C PRO A 399 6.56 13.98 9.55
N GLY A 400 6.28 13.75 10.83
CA GLY A 400 7.30 13.70 11.87
C GLY A 400 7.80 15.06 12.38
N ILE A 401 7.13 16.15 12.02
CA ILE A 401 7.46 17.49 12.51
C ILE A 401 6.26 18.06 13.25
N PRO A 402 6.33 18.19 14.59
CA PRO A 402 5.18 18.57 15.41
C PRO A 402 4.92 20.09 15.50
N PHE A 403 5.63 20.91 14.73
CA PHE A 403 5.51 22.36 14.75
C PHE A 403 5.57 22.95 13.34
N GLU A 404 5.04 24.16 13.18
CA GLU A 404 5.06 24.89 11.91
C GLU A 404 6.49 25.31 11.54
N THR A 405 6.93 24.95 10.33
CA THR A 405 8.28 25.18 9.84
C THR A 405 8.35 26.20 8.71
N GLY A 406 7.20 26.67 8.21
CA GLY A 406 7.14 27.45 6.98
C GLY A 406 7.41 26.64 5.72
N ALA A 407 7.48 25.32 5.80
CA ALA A 407 7.68 24.46 4.65
C ALA A 407 6.34 23.95 4.08
N LEU A 408 6.19 24.03 2.76
CA LEU A 408 5.09 23.44 2.01
C LEU A 408 5.62 22.26 1.22
N ALA A 409 5.22 21.06 1.62
CA ALA A 409 5.64 19.84 0.95
C ALA A 409 4.77 19.54 -0.29
N SER A 410 5.39 18.86 -1.25
CA SER A 410 4.71 18.27 -2.40
C SER A 410 5.13 16.81 -2.53
N LEU A 411 4.14 15.92 -2.72
CA LEU A 411 4.39 14.60 -3.28
C LEU A 411 4.35 14.73 -4.79
N GLY A 412 5.43 14.37 -5.46
CA GLY A 412 5.49 14.35 -6.91
C GLY A 412 5.37 12.93 -7.45
N MET A 413 4.75 12.79 -8.60
CA MET A 413 4.71 11.56 -9.40
C MET A 413 5.11 11.92 -10.83
N VAL A 414 6.18 11.32 -11.30
CA VAL A 414 6.79 11.59 -12.60
C VAL A 414 6.53 10.42 -13.53
N LEU A 415 6.26 10.68 -14.80
CA LEU A 415 6.14 9.61 -15.79
C LEU A 415 7.54 9.05 -16.10
N ASP A 416 7.96 8.07 -15.29
CA ASP A 416 9.23 7.37 -15.44
C ASP A 416 9.05 6.06 -16.21
N PRO A 417 9.76 5.86 -17.33
CA PRO A 417 9.70 4.62 -18.11
C PRO A 417 10.58 3.50 -17.54
N THR A 418 11.42 3.80 -16.54
CA THR A 418 12.37 2.82 -16.00
C THR A 418 11.66 1.71 -15.25
N ARG A 419 12.10 0.47 -15.46
CA ARG A 419 11.55 -0.71 -14.80
C ARG A 419 12.68 -1.56 -14.26
N ALA A 420 12.48 -2.04 -13.02
CA ALA A 420 13.36 -2.98 -12.36
C ALA A 420 12.75 -4.39 -12.35
N ARG A 421 13.54 -5.36 -11.88
CA ARG A 421 13.16 -6.76 -11.80
C ARG A 421 13.48 -7.34 -10.43
N PHE A 422 12.56 -8.13 -9.91
CA PHE A 422 12.82 -8.99 -8.75
C PHE A 422 13.56 -10.25 -9.16
N GLY A 423 14.54 -10.67 -8.35
CA GLY A 423 15.35 -11.87 -8.58
C GLY A 423 15.53 -12.68 -7.30
N TYR A 424 15.60 -14.00 -7.44
CA TYR A 424 15.83 -14.92 -6.33
C TYR A 424 17.31 -15.09 -6.03
N HIS A 425 17.69 -15.00 -4.77
CA HIS A 425 19.05 -15.21 -4.28
C HIS A 425 19.15 -16.59 -3.62
N ALA A 426 19.64 -17.59 -4.35
CA ALA A 426 19.72 -18.98 -3.87
C ALA A 426 20.53 -19.13 -2.58
N ALA A 427 21.56 -18.31 -2.36
CA ALA A 427 22.41 -18.37 -1.17
C ALA A 427 21.68 -17.97 0.13
N THR A 428 20.69 -17.07 0.05
CA THR A 428 19.94 -16.57 1.21
C THR A 428 18.50 -17.06 1.25
N GLY A 429 17.98 -17.61 0.15
CA GLY A 429 16.57 -17.93 -0.03
C GLY A 429 15.68 -16.68 -0.15
N GLY A 430 16.28 -15.49 -0.24
CA GLY A 430 15.60 -14.21 -0.34
C GLY A 430 15.26 -13.82 -1.78
N VAL A 431 14.44 -12.78 -1.91
CA VAL A 431 14.17 -12.10 -3.19
C VAL A 431 14.72 -10.69 -3.09
N GLY A 432 15.52 -10.28 -4.07
CA GLY A 432 16.08 -8.95 -4.18
C GLY A 432 15.49 -8.18 -5.36
N LEU A 433 15.81 -6.89 -5.43
CA LEU A 433 15.39 -5.99 -6.50
C LEU A 433 16.62 -5.36 -7.15
N ASN A 434 16.72 -5.39 -8.48
CA ASN A 434 17.81 -4.77 -9.22
C ASN A 434 17.55 -3.27 -9.48
N TRP A 435 17.34 -2.50 -8.42
CA TRP A 435 17.08 -1.08 -8.52
C TRP A 435 18.32 -0.26 -8.87
N SER A 436 18.15 0.76 -9.72
CA SER A 436 19.20 1.75 -10.02
C SER A 436 18.87 3.09 -9.39
N THR A 437 19.74 3.57 -8.52
CA THR A 437 19.58 4.90 -7.88
C THR A 437 19.59 6.06 -8.89
N ALA A 438 20.16 5.87 -10.08
CA ALA A 438 20.12 6.85 -11.15
C ALA A 438 18.69 7.16 -11.62
N THR A 439 17.76 6.20 -11.50
CA THR A 439 16.33 6.39 -11.80
C THR A 439 15.73 7.48 -10.91
N GLN A 440 15.97 7.42 -9.60
CA GLN A 440 15.44 8.42 -8.67
C GLN A 440 16.03 9.80 -8.93
N HIS A 441 17.30 9.89 -9.32
CA HIS A 441 17.91 11.18 -9.68
C HIS A 441 17.25 11.81 -10.90
N ALA A 442 16.89 11.01 -11.92
CA ALA A 442 16.17 11.49 -13.10
C ALA A 442 14.75 11.97 -12.76
N VAL A 443 14.03 11.20 -11.93
CA VAL A 443 12.70 11.54 -11.41
C VAL A 443 12.77 12.85 -10.62
N ALA A 444 13.70 12.97 -9.69
CA ALA A 444 13.91 14.18 -8.90
C ALA A 444 14.24 15.39 -9.77
N ALA A 445 15.10 15.24 -10.79
CA ALA A 445 15.45 16.31 -11.70
C ALA A 445 14.23 16.82 -12.49
N ALA A 446 13.38 15.93 -12.99
CA ALA A 446 12.16 16.33 -13.70
C ALA A 446 11.18 17.09 -12.78
N ALA A 447 10.93 16.59 -11.58
CA ALA A 447 10.03 17.23 -10.63
C ALA A 447 10.56 18.59 -10.14
N ARG A 448 11.89 18.74 -9.93
CA ARG A 448 12.52 20.02 -9.56
C ARG A 448 12.27 21.12 -10.59
N VAL A 449 12.23 20.82 -11.87
CA VAL A 449 11.94 21.83 -12.91
C VAL A 449 10.61 22.52 -12.64
N VAL A 450 9.59 21.75 -12.28
CA VAL A 450 8.25 22.26 -11.98
C VAL A 450 8.24 22.98 -10.63
N ASP A 451 8.84 22.37 -9.59
CA ASP A 451 8.86 22.91 -8.23
C ASP A 451 9.61 24.25 -8.15
N HIS A 452 10.78 24.37 -8.81
CA HIS A 452 11.56 25.61 -8.89
C HIS A 452 10.80 26.70 -9.63
N ARG A 453 10.11 26.38 -10.73
CA ARG A 453 9.25 27.34 -11.44
C ARG A 453 8.18 27.91 -10.50
N ILE A 454 7.57 27.05 -9.68
CA ILE A 454 6.57 27.49 -8.68
C ILE A 454 7.23 28.39 -7.64
N ALA A 455 8.36 27.97 -7.08
CA ALA A 455 9.09 28.74 -6.07
C ALA A 455 9.49 30.14 -6.59
N ASP A 456 10.09 30.21 -7.77
CA ASP A 456 10.52 31.48 -8.40
C ASP A 456 9.34 32.44 -8.60
N ARG A 457 8.21 31.95 -9.11
CA ARG A 457 7.02 32.77 -9.38
C ARG A 457 6.29 33.20 -8.11
N ALA A 458 6.32 32.37 -7.08
CA ALA A 458 5.70 32.67 -5.79
C ALA A 458 6.62 33.47 -4.85
N GLY A 459 7.88 33.74 -5.23
CA GLY A 459 8.86 34.34 -4.33
C GLY A 459 9.22 33.45 -3.13
N ALA A 460 9.09 32.14 -3.29
CA ALA A 460 9.39 31.14 -2.28
C ALA A 460 10.82 30.60 -2.42
N VAL A 461 11.34 29.98 -1.36
CA VAL A 461 12.63 29.29 -1.40
C VAL A 461 12.41 27.86 -1.89
N ALA A 462 13.01 27.52 -3.04
CA ALA A 462 13.01 26.14 -3.53
C ALA A 462 13.89 25.24 -2.65
N GLU A 463 13.60 23.92 -2.65
CA GLU A 463 14.36 22.94 -1.88
C GLU A 463 14.56 23.38 -0.41
N TYR A 464 13.48 23.87 0.21
CA TYR A 464 13.50 24.36 1.58
C TYR A 464 13.83 23.23 2.56
N GLY A 465 15.12 23.09 2.85
CA GLY A 465 15.71 21.92 3.49
C GLY A 465 16.17 22.09 4.93
N ALA A 466 15.65 23.09 5.69
CA ALA A 466 16.03 23.25 7.10
C ALA A 466 15.84 21.98 7.95
N LEU A 467 15.05 21.01 7.46
CA LEU A 467 14.74 19.75 8.12
C LEU A 467 14.91 18.53 7.18
N GLY A 468 15.76 18.64 6.13
CA GLY A 468 16.28 17.48 5.43
C GLY A 468 15.39 16.85 4.35
N TYR A 469 14.42 17.56 3.76
CA TYR A 469 13.80 17.08 2.54
C TYR A 469 14.85 16.85 1.47
N ASP A 470 14.94 15.61 1.00
CA ASP A 470 15.84 15.24 -0.07
C ASP A 470 15.04 14.64 -1.23
N ALA A 471 14.90 15.42 -2.30
CA ALA A 471 14.26 14.96 -3.52
C ALA A 471 14.94 13.73 -4.14
N ASN A 472 16.20 13.46 -3.78
CA ASN A 472 16.91 12.25 -4.19
C ASN A 472 16.73 11.08 -3.21
N ALA A 473 15.87 11.20 -2.19
CA ALA A 473 15.58 10.09 -1.29
C ALA A 473 15.12 8.87 -2.10
N GLN A 474 15.78 7.75 -1.88
CA GLN A 474 15.50 6.51 -2.59
C GLN A 474 14.35 5.80 -1.90
N PHE A 475 13.12 6.13 -2.25
CA PHE A 475 11.94 5.52 -1.65
C PHE A 475 10.78 5.42 -2.65
N THR A 476 9.80 4.59 -2.32
CA THR A 476 8.45 4.67 -2.91
C THR A 476 7.37 4.25 -1.91
N ALA A 477 6.25 4.97 -1.93
CA ALA A 477 4.99 4.59 -1.29
C ALA A 477 4.00 3.94 -2.30
N HIS A 478 4.37 3.92 -3.59
CA HIS A 478 3.55 3.43 -4.69
C HIS A 478 4.24 2.28 -5.47
N PRO A 479 4.65 1.18 -4.80
CA PRO A 479 5.31 0.07 -5.49
C PRO A 479 4.35 -0.63 -6.44
N LEU A 480 4.74 -0.77 -7.72
CA LEU A 480 3.95 -1.36 -8.79
C LEU A 480 4.78 -2.34 -9.61
N GLY A 481 4.14 -3.33 -10.24
CA GLY A 481 4.80 -4.30 -11.11
C GLY A 481 5.35 -5.53 -10.37
N GLY A 482 5.94 -6.44 -11.14
CA GLY A 482 6.46 -7.75 -10.72
C GLY A 482 5.65 -8.95 -11.22
N ALA A 483 4.39 -8.73 -11.68
CA ALA A 483 3.57 -9.74 -12.35
C ALA A 483 2.58 -9.07 -13.32
N VAL A 484 3.13 -8.33 -14.28
CA VAL A 484 2.44 -7.36 -15.14
C VAL A 484 1.42 -8.01 -16.07
N LEU A 485 0.24 -7.37 -16.23
CA LEU A 485 -0.82 -7.75 -17.18
C LEU A 485 -0.27 -7.83 -18.62
N GLY A 486 -0.72 -8.84 -19.35
CA GLY A 486 -0.28 -9.10 -20.73
C GLY A 486 1.15 -9.65 -20.85
N LYS A 487 1.85 -9.91 -19.73
CA LYS A 487 3.20 -10.47 -19.67
C LYS A 487 3.25 -11.70 -18.76
N ALA A 488 3.32 -11.50 -17.45
CA ALA A 488 3.27 -12.59 -16.46
C ALA A 488 1.86 -13.20 -16.34
N THR A 489 0.85 -12.42 -16.64
CA THR A 489 -0.56 -12.80 -16.64
C THR A 489 -1.22 -12.42 -17.96
N ASP A 490 -2.43 -12.92 -18.20
CA ASP A 490 -3.28 -12.38 -19.25
C ASP A 490 -3.78 -10.95 -18.91
N ALA A 491 -4.61 -10.37 -19.76
CA ALA A 491 -5.17 -9.03 -19.55
C ALA A 491 -6.12 -8.92 -18.33
N PHE A 492 -6.45 -10.02 -17.66
CA PHE A 492 -7.37 -10.10 -16.53
C PHE A 492 -6.73 -10.70 -15.26
N GLY A 493 -5.40 -10.76 -15.22
CA GLY A 493 -4.65 -11.20 -14.06
C GLY A 493 -4.56 -12.73 -13.88
N ARG A 494 -5.01 -13.55 -14.84
CA ARG A 494 -4.81 -15.00 -14.81
C ARG A 494 -3.35 -15.32 -15.08
N VAL A 495 -2.67 -15.96 -14.12
CA VAL A 495 -1.23 -16.27 -14.24
C VAL A 495 -0.99 -17.35 -15.29
N HIS A 496 -0.11 -17.06 -16.25
CA HIS A 496 0.21 -18.02 -17.31
C HIS A 496 0.81 -19.31 -16.73
N GLY A 497 0.37 -20.46 -17.25
CA GLY A 497 0.84 -21.79 -16.84
C GLY A 497 0.22 -22.35 -15.55
N HIS A 498 -0.60 -21.58 -14.83
CA HIS A 498 -1.22 -22.01 -13.58
C HIS A 498 -2.73 -21.64 -13.50
N PRO A 499 -3.63 -22.42 -14.15
CA PRO A 499 -5.07 -22.21 -14.05
C PRO A 499 -5.53 -22.18 -12.57
N GLY A 500 -6.34 -21.19 -12.22
CA GLY A 500 -6.79 -20.98 -10.84
C GLY A 500 -5.90 -20.08 -10.00
N LEU A 501 -4.78 -19.58 -10.54
CA LEU A 501 -3.91 -18.59 -9.90
C LEU A 501 -4.11 -17.22 -10.55
N TYR A 502 -4.30 -16.18 -9.72
CA TYR A 502 -4.65 -14.84 -10.17
C TYR A 502 -3.83 -13.77 -9.44
N VAL A 503 -3.46 -12.68 -10.13
CA VAL A 503 -2.87 -11.47 -9.55
C VAL A 503 -3.89 -10.35 -9.59
N MET A 504 -4.23 -9.77 -8.42
CA MET A 504 -5.32 -8.81 -8.26
C MET A 504 -4.87 -7.49 -7.60
N ASP A 505 -3.59 -7.20 -7.60
CA ASP A 505 -3.01 -6.03 -6.90
C ASP A 505 -2.06 -5.20 -7.78
N GLY A 506 -1.30 -4.31 -7.16
CA GLY A 506 -0.34 -3.44 -7.83
C GLY A 506 0.77 -4.18 -8.60
N ALA A 507 1.01 -5.47 -8.33
CA ALA A 507 1.95 -6.27 -9.10
C ALA A 507 1.53 -6.43 -10.58
N ALA A 508 0.22 -6.32 -10.86
CA ALA A 508 -0.34 -6.40 -12.20
C ALA A 508 -0.09 -5.14 -13.06
N ILE A 509 0.28 -4.02 -12.45
CA ILE A 509 0.45 -2.71 -13.10
C ILE A 509 1.89 -2.56 -13.61
N PRO A 510 2.13 -2.03 -14.82
CA PRO A 510 3.48 -1.95 -15.41
C PRO A 510 4.33 -0.80 -14.82
N GLY A 511 4.47 -0.77 -13.48
CA GLY A 511 5.37 0.11 -12.73
C GLY A 511 4.97 1.58 -12.61
N SER A 512 3.86 1.99 -13.21
CA SER A 512 3.32 3.35 -13.10
C SER A 512 1.81 3.36 -13.34
N THR A 513 1.11 4.30 -12.74
CA THR A 513 -0.29 4.66 -13.04
C THR A 513 -0.39 6.03 -13.73
N ALA A 514 0.63 6.39 -14.50
CA ALA A 514 0.60 7.59 -15.34
C ALA A 514 0.44 8.89 -14.53
N THR A 515 1.38 9.11 -13.61
CA THR A 515 1.52 10.32 -12.77
C THR A 515 0.41 10.57 -11.74
N VAL A 516 -0.35 9.55 -11.35
CA VAL A 516 -1.35 9.68 -10.28
C VAL A 516 -1.20 8.58 -9.22
N ASN A 517 -1.84 8.76 -8.07
CA ASN A 517 -1.87 7.74 -7.01
C ASN A 517 -2.50 6.43 -7.53
N PRO A 518 -1.92 5.27 -7.25
CA PRO A 518 -2.33 4.02 -7.89
C PRO A 518 -3.61 3.40 -7.32
N SER A 519 -4.07 3.81 -6.14
CA SER A 519 -5.13 3.14 -5.39
C SER A 519 -6.44 3.00 -6.17
N LEU A 520 -6.89 4.07 -6.87
CA LEU A 520 -8.10 4.02 -7.68
C LEU A 520 -7.96 3.04 -8.84
N THR A 521 -6.83 3.07 -9.55
CA THR A 521 -6.58 2.19 -10.69
C THR A 521 -6.42 0.74 -10.26
N ILE A 522 -5.70 0.45 -9.15
CA ILE A 522 -5.61 -0.92 -8.58
C ILE A 522 -7.01 -1.46 -8.28
N THR A 523 -7.85 -0.65 -7.64
CA THR A 523 -9.21 -1.06 -7.25
C THR A 523 -10.08 -1.31 -8.47
N ALA A 524 -10.04 -0.42 -9.47
CA ALA A 524 -10.81 -0.55 -10.70
C ALA A 524 -10.37 -1.75 -11.56
N LEU A 525 -9.06 -2.00 -11.65
CA LEU A 525 -8.53 -3.20 -12.32
C LEU A 525 -8.96 -4.47 -11.60
N ALA A 526 -8.96 -4.48 -10.28
CA ALA A 526 -9.43 -5.64 -9.51
C ALA A 526 -10.93 -5.91 -9.74
N GLU A 527 -11.78 -4.88 -9.79
CA GLU A 527 -13.21 -5.00 -10.16
C GLU A 527 -13.38 -5.60 -11.56
N ARG A 528 -12.65 -5.07 -12.55
CA ARG A 528 -12.66 -5.55 -13.93
C ARG A 528 -12.18 -7.01 -14.03
N ASN A 529 -11.07 -7.31 -13.40
CA ASN A 529 -10.43 -8.60 -13.53
C ASN A 529 -11.22 -9.71 -12.84
N ILE A 530 -11.72 -9.45 -11.62
CA ILE A 530 -12.53 -10.46 -10.92
C ILE A 530 -13.87 -10.70 -11.63
N GLU A 531 -14.48 -9.66 -12.21
CA GLU A 531 -15.71 -9.82 -13.00
C GLU A 531 -15.46 -10.73 -14.23
N ALA A 532 -14.33 -10.54 -14.93
CA ALA A 532 -13.94 -11.42 -16.04
C ALA A 532 -13.61 -12.86 -15.58
N VAL A 533 -13.00 -13.03 -14.41
CA VAL A 533 -12.70 -14.35 -13.82
C VAL A 533 -13.98 -15.10 -13.43
N LEU A 534 -15.00 -14.41 -12.97
CA LEU A 534 -16.27 -15.00 -12.55
C LEU A 534 -17.20 -15.36 -13.72
N ARG A 535 -17.00 -14.71 -14.88
CA ARG A 535 -17.74 -15.04 -16.11
C ARG A 535 -17.18 -16.29 -16.83
N GLY A 536 -15.96 -16.73 -16.52
CA GLY A 536 -15.23 -17.85 -17.14
C GLY A 536 -14.13 -17.32 -18.00
#